data_47868ac61420973135a8c68cc58fd8c5
#
_entry.id   47868ac61420973135a8c68cc58fd8c5
#
_cell.length_a   1.000
_cell.length_b   1.000
_cell.length_c   1.000
_cell.angle_alpha   90.00
_cell.angle_beta   90.00
_cell.angle_gamma   90.00
#
_symmetry.space_group_name_H-M   'P 1'
#
loop_
_entity.id
_entity.type
_entity.pdbx_description
1 polymer ?
#
loop_
_entity_poly.entity_id
_entity_poly.type
_entity_poly.pdbx_seq_one_letter_code
_entity_poly.pdbx_strand_id
1 'polypeptide(L)'
;MKKKLKLPNVTLLAATSTEIDMTQLSLRISLRDIEFGSVKLLSSATPQKKYQNIEYISIPVMNKIIDYNRFMIEDLHKYFNTSHCLIVQPDSWVVDSDNWKDKFLEFDYIGAPWTNKIRINSNLIINMEKNIVGNGGFSLRSRKLVEATAKINFHSLEFPHKNEDIIICHYLYDQMINSGISFAPAKLAAQFSMENEKTNNNYGCYTNSVFGFHGKHLREFFLKQYVQRSLIGQW
;
A
#
# COMPACT_ATOMS: atom_id res chain seq x y z
N MET A 1 -5.89 19.14 -21.20
CA MET A 1 -5.51 18.45 -19.94
C MET A 1 -6.46 17.26 -19.73
N LYS A 2 -5.93 16.09 -19.43
CA LYS A 2 -6.74 14.90 -19.08
C LYS A 2 -7.52 15.19 -17.79
N LYS A 3 -8.80 14.79 -17.74
CA LYS A 3 -9.62 14.91 -16.53
C LYS A 3 -9.06 13.99 -15.45
N LYS A 4 -8.78 14.50 -14.26
CA LYS A 4 -8.31 13.69 -13.14
C LYS A 4 -9.38 12.69 -12.69
N LEU A 5 -8.94 11.48 -12.34
CA LEU A 5 -9.76 10.51 -11.64
C LEU A 5 -10.11 11.09 -10.25
N LYS A 6 -11.37 11.00 -9.84
CA LYS A 6 -11.82 11.48 -8.52
C LYS A 6 -12.09 10.31 -7.58
N LEU A 7 -11.38 10.30 -6.45
CA LEU A 7 -11.51 9.30 -5.38
C LEU A 7 -11.80 9.99 -4.03
N PRO A 8 -12.97 10.65 -3.87
CA PRO A 8 -13.28 11.44 -2.68
C PRO A 8 -13.37 10.58 -1.40
N ASN A 9 -13.64 9.28 -1.55
CA ASN A 9 -13.76 8.33 -0.45
C ASN A 9 -12.46 7.58 -0.14
N VAL A 10 -11.33 8.00 -0.71
CA VAL A 10 -10.00 7.41 -0.48
C VAL A 10 -9.05 8.48 0.05
N THR A 11 -8.37 8.19 1.15
CA THR A 11 -7.22 8.94 1.64
C THR A 11 -5.95 8.33 1.06
N LEU A 12 -5.12 9.11 0.37
CA LEU A 12 -3.76 8.71 0.04
C LEU A 12 -2.87 8.96 1.27
N LEU A 13 -2.20 7.93 1.77
CA LEU A 13 -1.48 8.01 3.03
C LEU A 13 -0.11 7.33 2.96
N ALA A 14 0.89 7.98 3.53
CA ALA A 14 2.18 7.40 3.78
C ALA A 14 2.62 7.64 5.22
N ALA A 15 3.25 6.65 5.85
CA ALA A 15 3.84 6.76 7.19
C ALA A 15 5.32 6.37 7.14
N THR A 16 6.22 7.21 7.67
CA THR A 16 7.66 6.95 7.62
C THR A 16 8.43 7.71 8.68
N SER A 17 9.55 7.15 9.13
CA SER A 17 10.60 7.86 9.88
C SER A 17 11.92 7.91 9.12
N THR A 18 11.97 7.31 7.93
CA THR A 18 13.12 7.25 7.04
C THR A 18 12.71 7.65 5.63
N GLU A 19 13.64 7.98 4.75
CA GLU A 19 13.39 8.31 3.35
C GLU A 19 12.20 9.29 3.12
N ILE A 20 12.04 10.31 4.01
CA ILE A 20 10.86 11.20 4.06
C ILE A 20 10.62 11.89 2.71
N ASP A 21 11.67 12.44 2.10
CA ASP A 21 11.55 13.16 0.82
C ASP A 21 11.20 12.20 -0.32
N MET A 22 11.70 10.96 -0.30
CA MET A 22 11.34 9.95 -1.29
C MET A 22 9.89 9.48 -1.11
N THR A 23 9.44 9.31 0.14
CA THR A 23 8.04 9.01 0.47
C THR A 23 7.11 10.14 0.01
N GLN A 24 7.52 11.39 0.21
CA GLN A 24 6.78 12.55 -0.30
C GLN A 24 6.72 12.57 -1.83
N LEU A 25 7.80 12.18 -2.51
CA LEU A 25 7.79 12.03 -3.97
C LEU A 25 6.77 10.98 -4.43
N SER A 26 6.69 9.84 -3.76
CA SER A 26 5.70 8.79 -4.03
C SER A 26 4.26 9.31 -3.92
N LEU A 27 3.95 10.09 -2.88
CA LEU A 27 2.66 10.79 -2.74
C LEU A 27 2.40 11.73 -3.93
N ARG A 28 3.39 12.56 -4.30
CA ARG A 28 3.27 13.53 -5.39
C ARG A 28 3.05 12.89 -6.75
N ILE A 29 3.77 11.80 -7.05
CA ILE A 29 3.58 11.04 -8.29
C ILE A 29 2.15 10.48 -8.32
N SER A 30 1.67 9.92 -7.22
CA SER A 30 0.30 9.37 -7.12
C SER A 30 -0.80 10.43 -7.25
N LEU A 31 -0.52 11.69 -6.89
CA LEU A 31 -1.45 12.82 -7.00
C LEU A 31 -1.55 13.41 -8.40
N ARG A 32 -0.67 13.03 -9.32
CA ARG A 32 -0.58 13.64 -10.64
C ARG A 32 -1.92 13.63 -11.39
N ASP A 33 -2.54 12.46 -11.48
CA ASP A 33 -3.75 12.23 -12.26
C ASP A 33 -4.96 11.86 -11.42
N ILE A 34 -4.85 11.92 -10.09
CA ILE A 34 -5.91 11.57 -9.14
C ILE A 34 -6.15 12.70 -8.16
N GLU A 35 -7.43 12.95 -7.88
CA GLU A 35 -7.93 13.80 -6.81
C GLU A 35 -8.47 12.91 -5.68
N PHE A 36 -7.70 12.77 -4.60
CA PHE A 36 -8.11 11.99 -3.43
C PHE A 36 -8.92 12.85 -2.45
N GLY A 37 -9.72 12.22 -1.59
CA GLY A 37 -10.47 12.89 -0.52
C GLY A 37 -9.56 13.60 0.49
N SER A 38 -8.41 13.03 0.79
CA SER A 38 -7.31 13.70 1.51
C SER A 38 -5.97 13.04 1.17
N VAL A 39 -4.86 13.75 1.46
CA VAL A 39 -3.51 13.27 1.24
C VAL A 39 -2.66 13.58 2.46
N LYS A 40 -2.05 12.54 3.05
CA LYS A 40 -1.37 12.66 4.33
C LYS A 40 0.02 12.04 4.31
N LEU A 41 0.99 12.81 4.79
CA LEU A 41 2.31 12.31 5.14
C LEU A 41 2.46 12.30 6.67
N LEU A 42 2.52 11.11 7.23
CA LEU A 42 2.77 10.88 8.65
C LEU A 42 4.27 10.65 8.83
N SER A 43 4.96 11.55 9.51
CA SER A 43 6.41 11.43 9.64
C SER A 43 6.93 11.96 10.97
N SER A 44 8.04 11.36 11.44
CA SER A 44 8.70 11.78 12.68
C SER A 44 9.53 13.07 12.52
N ALA A 45 9.79 13.51 11.30
CA ALA A 45 10.49 14.73 10.98
C ALA A 45 9.84 15.45 9.79
N THR A 46 10.09 16.75 9.69
CA THR A 46 9.59 17.57 8.60
C THR A 46 10.40 17.34 7.33
N PRO A 47 9.76 17.14 6.15
CA PRO A 47 10.47 17.08 4.89
C PRO A 47 11.15 18.41 4.55
N GLN A 48 12.16 18.38 3.69
CA GLN A 48 12.90 19.57 3.25
C GLN A 48 11.99 20.63 2.61
N LYS A 49 10.96 20.18 1.88
CA LYS A 49 9.96 21.03 1.24
C LYS A 49 8.56 20.53 1.51
N LYS A 50 7.63 21.44 1.85
CA LYS A 50 6.20 21.12 1.98
C LYS A 50 5.43 21.54 0.74
N TYR A 51 4.36 20.79 0.43
CA TYR A 51 3.43 21.04 -0.67
C TYR A 51 2.01 21.24 -0.12
N GLN A 52 1.28 22.22 -0.64
CA GLN A 52 -0.04 22.64 -0.10
C GLN A 52 -1.11 21.54 -0.15
N ASN A 53 -0.99 20.61 -1.09
CA ASN A 53 -1.93 19.50 -1.29
C ASN A 53 -1.60 18.25 -0.46
N ILE A 54 -0.66 18.33 0.48
CA ILE A 54 -0.29 17.26 1.41
C ILE A 54 -0.41 17.79 2.84
N GLU A 55 -1.20 17.12 3.66
CA GLU A 55 -1.26 17.32 5.10
C GLU A 55 -0.09 16.60 5.78
N TYR A 56 0.66 17.33 6.61
CA TYR A 56 1.84 16.81 7.32
C TYR A 56 1.51 16.60 8.79
N ILE A 57 1.54 15.37 9.22
CA ILE A 57 1.19 14.98 10.59
C ILE A 57 2.44 14.41 11.26
N SER A 58 2.78 14.97 12.43
CA SER A 58 3.88 14.46 13.24
C SER A 58 3.45 13.20 13.97
N ILE A 59 4.29 12.16 13.88
CA ILE A 59 4.13 10.89 14.60
C ILE A 59 5.41 10.54 15.36
N PRO A 60 5.34 9.66 16.39
CA PRO A 60 6.51 9.15 17.06
C PRO A 60 7.51 8.51 16.09
N VAL A 61 8.80 8.58 16.44
CA VAL A 61 9.86 7.95 15.64
C VAL A 61 9.67 6.44 15.60
N MET A 62 9.69 5.90 14.40
CA MET A 62 9.74 4.46 14.13
C MET A 62 11.18 4.08 13.80
N ASN A 63 11.93 3.60 14.81
CA ASN A 63 13.37 3.32 14.67
C ASN A 63 13.65 1.99 13.94
N LYS A 64 12.70 1.07 13.99
CA LYS A 64 12.80 -0.28 13.43
C LYS A 64 11.56 -0.60 12.60
N ILE A 65 11.69 -1.54 11.69
CA ILE A 65 10.55 -2.05 10.90
C ILE A 65 9.41 -2.57 11.79
N ILE A 66 9.74 -3.10 12.98
CA ILE A 66 8.75 -3.58 13.93
C ILE A 66 7.85 -2.44 14.47
N ASP A 67 8.40 -1.24 14.63
CA ASP A 67 7.64 -0.06 15.09
C ASP A 67 6.65 0.38 14.00
N TYR A 68 7.07 0.35 12.73
CA TYR A 68 6.20 0.59 11.58
C TYR A 68 5.08 -0.45 11.52
N ASN A 69 5.41 -1.75 11.64
CA ASN A 69 4.40 -2.81 11.57
C ASN A 69 3.37 -2.67 12.70
N ARG A 70 3.79 -2.35 13.92
CA ARG A 70 2.91 -2.06 15.04
C ARG A 70 2.00 -0.87 14.73
N PHE A 71 2.58 0.23 14.26
CA PHE A 71 1.85 1.45 13.90
C PHE A 71 0.76 1.16 12.85
N MET A 72 1.09 0.39 11.81
CA MET A 72 0.15 0.05 10.74
C MET A 72 -1.02 -0.84 11.24
N ILE A 73 -0.82 -1.64 12.28
CA ILE A 73 -1.85 -2.50 12.89
C ILE A 73 -2.67 -1.72 13.92
N GLU A 74 -2.02 -1.03 14.87
CA GLU A 74 -2.68 -0.47 16.04
C GLU A 74 -3.15 0.97 15.84
N ASP A 75 -2.42 1.79 15.07
CA ASP A 75 -2.59 3.25 15.08
C ASP A 75 -3.14 3.83 13.77
N LEU A 76 -3.03 3.13 12.63
CA LEU A 76 -3.41 3.65 11.32
C LEU A 76 -4.85 4.20 11.28
N HIS A 77 -5.78 3.58 12.00
CA HIS A 77 -7.18 3.97 12.08
C HIS A 77 -7.40 5.41 12.56
N LYS A 78 -6.43 6.02 13.26
CA LYS A 78 -6.51 7.38 13.83
C LYS A 78 -6.31 8.47 12.78
N TYR A 79 -5.78 8.14 11.60
CA TYR A 79 -5.23 9.11 10.68
C TYR A 79 -6.07 9.36 9.42
N PHE A 80 -7.18 8.66 9.22
CA PHE A 80 -8.09 8.93 8.10
C PHE A 80 -9.54 8.64 8.47
N ASN A 81 -10.50 9.30 7.79
CA ASN A 81 -11.93 9.15 8.02
C ASN A 81 -12.72 8.78 6.75
N THR A 82 -12.05 8.63 5.62
CA THR A 82 -12.63 8.13 4.37
C THR A 82 -12.96 6.63 4.49
N SER A 83 -13.73 6.09 3.55
CA SER A 83 -14.05 4.65 3.56
C SER A 83 -12.81 3.76 3.39
N HIS A 84 -11.80 4.25 2.67
CA HIS A 84 -10.54 3.54 2.43
C HIS A 84 -9.33 4.48 2.54
N CYS A 85 -8.16 3.88 2.79
CA CYS A 85 -6.88 4.54 2.59
C CYS A 85 -6.02 3.74 1.61
N LEU A 86 -5.40 4.45 0.68
CA LEU A 86 -4.33 3.93 -0.19
C LEU A 86 -2.99 4.19 0.49
N ILE A 87 -2.31 3.14 0.89
CA ILE A 87 -0.97 3.20 1.49
C ILE A 87 0.07 3.23 0.38
N VAL A 88 1.03 4.14 0.49
CA VAL A 88 2.24 4.17 -0.34
C VAL A 88 3.49 4.27 0.53
N GLN A 89 4.58 3.69 0.05
CA GLN A 89 5.93 3.72 0.66
C GLN A 89 6.91 4.41 -0.29
N PRO A 90 8.19 4.67 0.10
CA PRO A 90 9.16 5.36 -0.76
C PRO A 90 9.50 4.63 -2.07
N ASP A 91 9.13 3.36 -2.18
CA ASP A 91 9.32 2.51 -3.35
C ASP A 91 8.00 2.02 -3.96
N SER A 92 6.94 2.84 -3.83
CA SER A 92 5.62 2.56 -4.40
C SER A 92 4.88 3.83 -4.78
N TRP A 93 4.11 3.82 -5.86
CA TRP A 93 3.19 4.89 -6.26
C TRP A 93 2.18 4.42 -7.32
N VAL A 94 1.20 5.25 -7.62
CA VAL A 94 0.27 5.01 -8.73
C VAL A 94 1.01 5.16 -10.06
N VAL A 95 1.01 4.10 -10.86
CA VAL A 95 1.65 4.06 -12.19
C VAL A 95 0.76 4.70 -13.24
N ASP A 96 -0.52 4.29 -13.26
CA ASP A 96 -1.49 4.79 -14.24
C ASP A 96 -2.90 4.82 -13.64
N SER A 97 -3.49 6.02 -13.60
CA SER A 97 -4.84 6.23 -13.07
C SER A 97 -5.94 5.57 -13.93
N ASP A 98 -5.70 5.30 -15.22
CA ASP A 98 -6.67 4.64 -16.10
C ASP A 98 -6.84 3.15 -15.76
N ASN A 99 -5.90 2.57 -15.03
CA ASN A 99 -6.00 1.19 -14.53
C ASN A 99 -6.81 1.08 -13.22
N TRP A 100 -7.33 2.20 -12.68
CA TRP A 100 -8.25 2.16 -11.54
C TRP A 100 -9.54 1.42 -11.89
N LYS A 101 -10.04 0.66 -10.93
CA LYS A 101 -11.36 0.00 -11.01
C LYS A 101 -12.10 0.24 -9.71
N ASP A 102 -13.34 0.73 -9.79
CA ASP A 102 -14.18 0.96 -8.61
C ASP A 102 -14.39 -0.31 -7.80
N LYS A 103 -14.28 -1.47 -8.44
CA LYS A 103 -14.31 -2.79 -7.81
C LYS A 103 -13.22 -2.99 -6.74
N PHE A 104 -12.13 -2.22 -6.75
CA PHE A 104 -11.12 -2.26 -5.69
C PHE A 104 -11.70 -1.85 -4.33
N LEU A 105 -12.71 -0.97 -4.33
CA LEU A 105 -13.40 -0.50 -3.11
C LEU A 105 -14.41 -1.51 -2.54
N GLU A 106 -14.67 -2.63 -3.20
CA GLU A 106 -15.57 -3.67 -2.68
C GLU A 106 -14.88 -4.57 -1.64
N PHE A 107 -13.56 -4.45 -1.48
CA PHE A 107 -12.76 -5.28 -0.58
C PHE A 107 -12.15 -4.46 0.55
N ASP A 108 -12.06 -5.08 1.71
CA ASP A 108 -11.45 -4.46 2.87
C ASP A 108 -9.91 -4.42 2.78
N TYR A 109 -9.30 -5.37 2.05
CA TYR A 109 -7.88 -5.39 1.76
C TYR A 109 -7.59 -5.79 0.32
N ILE A 110 -6.77 -4.99 -0.36
CA ILE A 110 -6.15 -5.33 -1.64
C ILE A 110 -4.71 -4.81 -1.68
N GLY A 111 -3.78 -5.65 -2.06
CA GLY A 111 -2.36 -5.38 -2.34
C GLY A 111 -1.90 -6.29 -3.46
N ALA A 112 -0.61 -6.37 -3.76
CA ALA A 112 -0.10 -7.27 -4.80
C ALA A 112 -0.28 -8.75 -4.41
N PRO A 113 -0.50 -9.66 -5.38
CA PRO A 113 -0.52 -11.08 -5.09
C PRO A 113 0.90 -11.58 -4.79
N TRP A 114 1.00 -12.48 -3.83
CA TRP A 114 2.19 -13.23 -3.52
C TRP A 114 2.26 -14.54 -4.30
N THR A 115 3.41 -15.17 -4.29
CA THR A 115 3.55 -16.58 -4.67
C THR A 115 3.01 -17.47 -3.55
N ASN A 116 2.74 -18.75 -3.85
CA ASN A 116 2.27 -19.72 -2.83
C ASN A 116 3.30 -19.93 -1.69
N LYS A 117 4.53 -19.46 -1.87
CA LYS A 117 5.59 -19.49 -0.85
C LYS A 117 6.31 -18.18 -0.80
N ILE A 118 6.37 -17.58 0.39
CA ILE A 118 7.15 -16.37 0.65
C ILE A 118 8.38 -16.74 1.46
N ARG A 119 9.55 -16.36 0.94
CA ARG A 119 10.80 -16.48 1.67
C ARG A 119 11.05 -15.17 2.43
N ILE A 120 11.01 -15.24 3.75
CA ILE A 120 11.30 -14.09 4.61
C ILE A 120 12.79 -13.89 4.80
N ASN A 121 13.49 -15.00 5.06
CA ASN A 121 14.96 -15.06 5.19
C ASN A 121 15.45 -16.47 4.84
N SER A 122 16.73 -16.75 5.05
CA SER A 122 17.32 -18.07 4.76
C SER A 122 16.60 -19.24 5.45
N ASN A 123 16.02 -19.00 6.62
CA ASN A 123 15.49 -20.04 7.52
C ASN A 123 13.97 -20.07 7.60
N LEU A 124 13.28 -19.03 7.10
CA LEU A 124 11.84 -18.92 7.21
C LEU A 124 11.18 -18.82 5.82
N ILE A 125 10.39 -19.84 5.50
CA ILE A 125 9.49 -19.87 4.34
C ILE A 125 8.07 -20.03 4.86
N ILE A 126 7.18 -19.16 4.40
CA ILE A 126 5.75 -19.20 4.72
C ILE A 126 4.99 -19.76 3.51
N ASN A 127 4.20 -20.80 3.74
CA ASN A 127 3.28 -21.34 2.72
C ASN A 127 1.95 -20.57 2.78
N MET A 128 1.57 -19.95 1.66
CA MET A 128 0.37 -19.12 1.52
C MET A 128 -0.80 -19.98 1.01
N GLU A 129 -1.38 -20.80 1.89
CA GLU A 129 -2.41 -21.77 1.51
C GLU A 129 -3.82 -21.16 1.44
N LYS A 130 -4.12 -20.22 2.33
CA LYS A 130 -5.47 -19.66 2.48
C LYS A 130 -5.69 -18.40 1.68
N ASN A 131 -4.70 -17.54 1.63
CA ASN A 131 -4.74 -16.25 0.94
C ASN A 131 -3.36 -15.93 0.37
N ILE A 132 -3.33 -15.58 -0.90
CA ILE A 132 -2.10 -15.16 -1.61
C ILE A 132 -2.13 -13.67 -1.97
N VAL A 133 -3.01 -12.89 -1.37
CA VAL A 133 -3.07 -11.43 -1.55
C VAL A 133 -2.59 -10.75 -0.28
N GLY A 134 -1.60 -9.90 -0.41
CA GLY A 134 -0.98 -9.20 0.69
C GLY A 134 -0.23 -7.97 0.21
N ASN A 135 1.03 -7.80 0.63
CA ASN A 135 1.89 -6.68 0.32
C ASN A 135 1.38 -5.32 0.82
N GLY A 136 1.90 -4.92 1.98
CA GLY A 136 1.47 -3.69 2.68
C GLY A 136 1.93 -2.39 2.03
N GLY A 137 3.04 -2.41 1.26
CA GLY A 137 3.70 -1.20 0.80
C GLY A 137 3.00 -0.44 -0.33
N PHE A 138 2.10 -1.10 -1.08
CA PHE A 138 1.09 -0.48 -1.93
C PHE A 138 -0.21 -1.24 -1.75
N SER A 139 -1.05 -0.78 -0.83
CA SER A 139 -2.28 -1.48 -0.47
C SER A 139 -3.44 -0.51 -0.24
N LEU A 140 -4.65 -0.93 -0.61
CA LEU A 140 -5.89 -0.23 -0.29
C LEU A 140 -6.55 -0.97 0.87
N ARG A 141 -6.87 -0.25 1.94
CA ARG A 141 -7.41 -0.79 3.19
C ARG A 141 -8.69 -0.04 3.57
N SER A 142 -9.74 -0.77 3.88
CA SER A 142 -10.98 -0.16 4.34
C SER A 142 -10.87 0.37 5.77
N ARG A 143 -11.73 1.31 6.11
CA ARG A 143 -11.92 1.78 7.49
C ARG A 143 -12.25 0.62 8.43
N LYS A 144 -13.12 -0.28 7.98
CA LYS A 144 -13.54 -1.48 8.73
C LYS A 144 -12.34 -2.38 9.08
N LEU A 145 -11.44 -2.63 8.13
CA LEU A 145 -10.23 -3.41 8.37
C LEU A 145 -9.35 -2.76 9.44
N VAL A 146 -9.01 -1.48 9.30
CA VAL A 146 -8.08 -0.83 10.23
C VAL A 146 -8.68 -0.67 11.63
N GLU A 147 -9.99 -0.57 11.77
CA GLU A 147 -10.67 -0.62 13.06
C GLU A 147 -10.69 -2.04 13.67
N ALA A 148 -10.74 -3.08 12.84
CA ALA A 148 -10.61 -4.45 13.31
C ALA A 148 -9.18 -4.74 13.77
N THR A 149 -8.17 -4.32 13.00
CA THR A 149 -6.76 -4.53 13.37
C THR A 149 -6.34 -3.71 14.59
N ALA A 150 -6.90 -2.53 14.81
CA ALA A 150 -6.62 -1.70 15.98
C ALA A 150 -6.98 -2.38 17.34
N LYS A 151 -7.79 -3.43 17.30
CA LYS A 151 -8.13 -4.24 18.50
C LYS A 151 -7.09 -5.31 18.81
N ILE A 152 -6.11 -5.51 17.92
CA ILE A 152 -5.04 -6.47 18.10
C ILE A 152 -3.99 -5.86 19.03
N ASN A 153 -3.58 -6.59 20.06
CA ASN A 153 -2.41 -6.24 20.84
C ASN A 153 -1.17 -6.80 20.13
N PHE A 154 -0.46 -5.94 19.40
CA PHE A 154 0.70 -6.35 18.60
C PHE A 154 1.81 -7.00 19.43
N HIS A 155 2.00 -6.55 20.67
CA HIS A 155 3.05 -7.10 21.56
C HIS A 155 2.76 -8.54 22.00
N SER A 156 1.48 -8.93 22.11
CA SER A 156 1.09 -10.29 22.49
C SER A 156 1.13 -11.30 21.34
N LEU A 157 1.43 -10.86 20.12
CA LEU A 157 1.52 -11.77 18.98
C LEU A 157 2.82 -12.58 19.04
N GLU A 158 2.70 -13.90 19.04
CA GLU A 158 3.83 -14.86 19.06
C GLU A 158 4.08 -15.47 17.68
N PHE A 159 3.99 -14.66 16.61
CA PHE A 159 4.26 -15.15 15.26
C PHE A 159 5.76 -15.15 14.94
N PRO A 160 6.24 -16.10 14.13
CA PRO A 160 7.63 -16.20 13.71
C PRO A 160 8.13 -14.96 12.96
N HIS A 161 7.20 -14.24 12.34
CA HIS A 161 7.48 -13.02 11.58
C HIS A 161 6.36 -12.01 11.80
N LYS A 162 6.75 -10.74 11.97
CA LYS A 162 5.82 -9.67 12.39
C LYS A 162 5.69 -8.55 11.37
N ASN A 163 5.80 -8.84 10.07
CA ASN A 163 5.34 -7.90 9.04
C ASN A 163 3.82 -7.78 9.08
N GLU A 164 3.31 -6.56 9.06
CA GLU A 164 1.91 -6.25 9.29
C GLU A 164 0.98 -6.89 8.24
N ASP A 165 1.43 -6.94 6.99
CA ASP A 165 0.70 -7.57 5.89
C ASP A 165 0.62 -9.09 6.04
N ILE A 166 1.72 -9.75 6.46
CA ILE A 166 1.73 -11.19 6.76
C ILE A 166 0.86 -11.49 7.99
N ILE A 167 0.89 -10.65 9.02
CA ILE A 167 0.02 -10.80 10.19
C ILE A 167 -1.44 -10.75 9.74
N ILE A 168 -1.85 -9.73 9.02
CA ILE A 168 -3.24 -9.50 8.62
C ILE A 168 -3.70 -10.55 7.59
N CYS A 169 -2.90 -10.77 6.55
CA CYS A 169 -3.32 -11.51 5.36
C CYS A 169 -3.04 -13.01 5.45
N HIS A 170 -2.23 -13.46 6.41
CA HIS A 170 -1.89 -14.87 6.57
C HIS A 170 -2.18 -15.38 7.98
N TYR A 171 -1.48 -14.89 9.01
CA TYR A 171 -1.62 -15.47 10.36
C TYR A 171 -3.01 -15.25 10.96
N LEU A 172 -3.59 -14.07 10.79
CA LEU A 172 -4.92 -13.72 11.29
C LEU A 172 -6.01 -13.80 10.22
N TYR A 173 -5.73 -14.39 9.06
CA TYR A 173 -6.67 -14.43 7.93
C TYR A 173 -8.05 -14.95 8.34
N ASP A 174 -8.14 -16.12 8.99
CA ASP A 174 -9.42 -16.71 9.41
C ASP A 174 -10.14 -15.81 10.44
N GLN A 175 -9.40 -15.20 11.36
CA GLN A 175 -9.98 -14.26 12.32
C GLN A 175 -10.54 -13.03 11.61
N MET A 176 -9.85 -12.50 10.61
CA MET A 176 -10.34 -11.37 9.81
C MET A 176 -11.60 -11.75 9.01
N ILE A 177 -11.61 -12.91 8.35
CA ILE A 177 -12.78 -13.43 7.63
C ILE A 177 -13.98 -13.60 8.59
N ASN A 178 -13.77 -14.19 9.77
CA ASN A 178 -14.81 -14.38 10.77
C ASN A 178 -15.34 -13.05 11.34
N SER A 179 -14.53 -11.99 11.27
CA SER A 179 -14.92 -10.61 11.60
C SER A 179 -15.59 -9.89 10.42
N GLY A 180 -15.85 -10.59 9.31
CA GLY A 180 -16.49 -10.08 8.12
C GLY A 180 -15.56 -9.24 7.23
N ILE A 181 -14.24 -9.30 7.41
CA ILE A 181 -13.26 -8.64 6.52
C ILE A 181 -13.15 -9.43 5.23
N SER A 182 -13.15 -8.71 4.10
CA SER A 182 -13.02 -9.28 2.76
C SER A 182 -11.66 -8.96 2.14
N PHE A 183 -11.04 -9.98 1.51
CA PHE A 183 -9.78 -9.83 0.76
C PHE A 183 -10.06 -9.96 -0.73
N ALA A 184 -9.39 -9.14 -1.54
CA ALA A 184 -9.55 -9.20 -2.98
C ALA A 184 -9.03 -10.54 -3.55
N PRO A 185 -9.66 -11.09 -4.61
CA PRO A 185 -9.11 -12.26 -5.28
C PRO A 185 -7.81 -11.93 -6.02
N ALA A 186 -6.89 -12.89 -6.12
CA ALA A 186 -5.54 -12.68 -6.67
C ALA A 186 -5.53 -12.07 -8.08
N LYS A 187 -6.47 -12.46 -8.94
CA LYS A 187 -6.60 -11.87 -10.29
C LYS A 187 -6.90 -10.36 -10.27
N LEU A 188 -7.72 -9.91 -9.33
CA LEU A 188 -8.02 -8.49 -9.16
C LEU A 188 -6.85 -7.76 -8.49
N ALA A 189 -6.21 -8.39 -7.50
CA ALA A 189 -5.02 -7.89 -6.83
C ALA A 189 -3.85 -7.67 -7.81
N ALA A 190 -3.67 -8.58 -8.78
CA ALA A 190 -2.64 -8.42 -9.82
C ALA A 190 -2.88 -7.23 -10.75
N GLN A 191 -4.14 -6.80 -10.92
CA GLN A 191 -4.48 -5.58 -11.67
C GLN A 191 -4.28 -4.31 -10.83
N PHE A 192 -4.43 -4.46 -9.51
CA PHE A 192 -4.25 -3.35 -8.57
C PHE A 192 -2.77 -3.03 -8.36
N SER A 193 -1.94 -4.03 -8.07
CA SER A 193 -0.54 -3.81 -7.73
C SER A 193 0.39 -4.88 -8.28
N MET A 194 1.61 -4.47 -8.61
CA MET A 194 2.71 -5.37 -8.96
C MET A 194 3.79 -5.30 -7.88
N GLU A 195 4.21 -6.46 -7.38
CA GLU A 195 5.43 -6.62 -6.58
C GLU A 195 6.41 -7.57 -7.26
N ASN A 196 5.88 -8.57 -7.98
CA ASN A 196 6.68 -9.54 -8.71
C ASN A 196 6.11 -9.74 -10.11
N GLU A 197 6.87 -9.38 -11.13
CA GLU A 197 6.42 -9.45 -12.53
C GLU A 197 5.97 -10.87 -12.92
N LYS A 198 6.71 -11.91 -12.52
CA LYS A 198 6.33 -13.29 -12.85
C LYS A 198 4.99 -13.67 -12.24
N THR A 199 4.74 -13.26 -11.00
CA THR A 199 3.46 -13.51 -10.32
C THR A 199 2.33 -12.77 -11.02
N ASN A 200 2.50 -11.49 -11.33
CA ASN A 200 1.49 -10.70 -12.02
C ASN A 200 1.22 -11.24 -13.45
N ASN A 201 2.27 -11.63 -14.17
CA ASN A 201 2.16 -12.20 -15.53
C ASN A 201 1.31 -13.49 -15.56
N ASN A 202 1.32 -14.31 -14.51
CA ASN A 202 0.45 -15.48 -14.39
C ASN A 202 -1.05 -15.12 -14.39
N TYR A 203 -1.39 -13.87 -14.07
CA TYR A 203 -2.74 -13.32 -14.13
C TYR A 203 -3.01 -12.46 -15.37
N GLY A 204 -2.05 -12.41 -16.32
CA GLY A 204 -2.15 -11.58 -17.52
C GLY A 204 -1.97 -10.08 -17.25
N CYS A 205 -1.29 -9.72 -16.15
CA CYS A 205 -1.04 -8.34 -15.76
C CYS A 205 0.44 -7.99 -15.95
N TYR A 206 0.69 -6.94 -16.71
CA TYR A 206 2.02 -6.46 -17.09
C TYR A 206 2.26 -5.05 -16.54
N THR A 207 3.48 -4.55 -16.65
CA THR A 207 3.88 -3.24 -16.10
C THR A 207 3.05 -2.05 -16.60
N ASN A 208 2.43 -2.16 -17.76
CA ASN A 208 1.54 -1.14 -18.34
C ASN A 208 0.05 -1.33 -18.03
N SER A 209 -0.31 -2.39 -17.31
CA SER A 209 -1.71 -2.74 -17.02
C SER A 209 -2.06 -2.77 -15.53
N VAL A 210 -1.13 -2.32 -14.67
CA VAL A 210 -1.34 -2.25 -13.22
C VAL A 210 -1.61 -0.83 -12.77
N PHE A 211 -2.43 -0.68 -11.72
CA PHE A 211 -2.71 0.63 -11.13
C PHE A 211 -1.51 1.18 -10.37
N GLY A 212 -0.79 0.33 -9.62
CA GLY A 212 0.40 0.71 -8.89
C GLY A 212 1.38 -0.45 -8.72
N PHE A 213 2.42 -0.22 -7.94
CA PHE A 213 3.44 -1.23 -7.66
C PHE A 213 4.06 -1.01 -6.28
N HIS A 214 4.80 -2.02 -5.80
CA HIS A 214 5.69 -1.92 -4.64
C HIS A 214 6.99 -2.67 -4.89
N GLY A 215 8.10 -2.11 -4.38
CA GLY A 215 9.39 -2.78 -4.30
C GLY A 215 10.53 -2.00 -4.95
N LYS A 216 11.67 -2.00 -4.27
CA LYS A 216 12.89 -1.26 -4.68
C LYS A 216 13.38 -1.65 -6.06
N HIS A 217 13.23 -2.92 -6.44
CA HIS A 217 13.65 -3.43 -7.75
C HIS A 217 12.79 -2.91 -8.91
N LEU A 218 11.52 -2.54 -8.66
CA LEU A 218 10.62 -1.93 -9.64
C LEU A 218 10.71 -0.40 -9.66
N ARG A 219 11.15 0.19 -8.54
CA ARG A 219 11.20 1.64 -8.36
C ARG A 219 11.97 2.36 -9.46
N GLU A 220 13.16 1.89 -9.80
CA GLU A 220 13.98 2.54 -10.84
C GLU A 220 13.34 2.46 -12.23
N PHE A 221 12.74 1.33 -12.57
CA PHE A 221 12.03 1.14 -13.82
C PHE A 221 10.86 2.14 -13.95
N PHE A 222 9.98 2.21 -12.95
CA PHE A 222 8.83 3.10 -12.98
C PHE A 222 9.23 4.58 -12.83
N LEU A 223 10.31 4.89 -12.14
CA LEU A 223 10.81 6.25 -12.05
C LEU A 223 11.34 6.74 -13.41
N LYS A 224 12.06 5.90 -14.16
CA LYS A 224 12.48 6.21 -15.52
C LYS A 224 11.29 6.46 -16.44
N GLN A 225 10.26 5.64 -16.37
CA GLN A 225 9.03 5.85 -17.13
C GLN A 225 8.35 7.18 -16.76
N TYR A 226 8.26 7.47 -15.47
CA TYR A 226 7.69 8.75 -14.99
C TYR A 226 8.45 9.95 -15.56
N VAL A 227 9.77 9.96 -15.48
CA VAL A 227 10.61 11.05 -16.01
C VAL A 227 10.45 11.20 -17.51
N GLN A 228 10.50 10.09 -18.28
CA GLN A 228 10.31 10.11 -19.72
C GLN A 228 8.96 10.70 -20.13
N ARG A 229 7.87 10.27 -19.52
CA ARG A 229 6.53 10.81 -19.78
C ARG A 229 6.44 12.30 -19.44
N SER A 230 7.07 12.76 -18.36
CA SER A 230 7.12 14.17 -17.98
C SER A 230 7.86 15.04 -19.02
N LEU A 231 8.93 14.52 -19.62
CA LEU A 231 9.72 15.25 -20.63
C LEU A 231 9.01 15.40 -21.97
N ILE A 232 8.18 14.45 -22.36
CA ILE A 232 7.45 14.47 -23.65
C ILE A 232 6.07 15.14 -23.53
N GLY A 233 5.74 15.73 -22.37
CA GLY A 233 4.49 16.46 -22.16
C GLY A 233 3.21 15.60 -22.29
N GLN A 234 3.32 14.28 -22.15
CA GLN A 234 2.18 13.34 -22.21
C GLN A 234 1.41 13.28 -20.88
N TRP A 235 1.24 14.47 -20.22
CA TRP A 235 0.50 14.61 -18.96
C TRP A 235 -0.62 15.64 -19.06
#